data_052c41ce1ff6cef38561bf9d1b29a67e
#
_entry.id   052c41ce1ff6cef38561bf9d1b29a67e
#
_cell.length_a   1.000
_cell.length_b   1.000
_cell.length_c   1.000
_cell.angle_alpha   90.00
_cell.angle_beta   90.00
_cell.angle_gamma   90.00
#
_symmetry.space_group_name_H-M   'P 1'
#
loop_
_entity.id
_entity.type
_entity.pdbx_description
1 polymer ?
#
loop_
_entity_poly.entity_id
_entity_poly.type
_entity_poly.pdbx_seq_one_letter_code
_entity_poly.pdbx_strand_id
1 'polypeptide(L)'
;AAGAMAATSNFTVNGQTITKAQQEELIRVYTSRGQERTPQLETQVRHLLTRDALLLQEARKAKISERDDVQRMIDNATKNILMSTVINDWLAKNPVKEEEVKALFEKEQKRWGKTEVSVRHILVEDEKTAKDLLARVRKGGDFDRIARENSKDTAQNRAMGGLIDWTSPNMFDKEFAESFKDLKPGQIAKKPIKTQLGWHVVKLEGVR
;
A
#
# COMPACT_ATOMS: atom_id res chain seq x y z
N ALA A 1 -9.46 0.53 -49.55
CA ALA A 1 -10.89 0.75 -49.56
C ALA A 1 -11.30 1.09 -48.13
N ALA A 2 -11.62 2.37 -47.83
CA ALA A 2 -12.19 2.77 -46.59
C ALA A 2 -13.60 2.18 -46.49
N GLY A 3 -13.77 1.13 -45.71
CA GLY A 3 -15.09 0.61 -45.38
C GLY A 3 -15.86 1.68 -44.67
N ALA A 4 -17.01 2.12 -45.24
CA ALA A 4 -17.90 3.04 -44.59
C ALA A 4 -18.26 2.47 -43.21
N MET A 5 -17.93 3.21 -42.14
CA MET A 5 -18.37 2.86 -40.79
C MET A 5 -19.91 2.88 -40.80
N ALA A 6 -20.52 1.77 -40.43
CA ALA A 6 -21.96 1.73 -40.28
C ALA A 6 -22.31 2.68 -39.13
N ALA A 7 -23.02 3.74 -39.42
CA ALA A 7 -23.43 4.72 -38.38
C ALA A 7 -24.23 3.95 -37.32
N THR A 8 -23.82 4.06 -36.06
CA THR A 8 -24.58 3.53 -34.94
C THR A 8 -26.01 4.06 -34.96
N SER A 9 -26.99 3.18 -34.93
CA SER A 9 -28.41 3.55 -34.95
C SER A 9 -29.13 2.87 -33.78
N ASN A 10 -30.27 3.45 -33.36
CA ASN A 10 -31.08 2.76 -32.36
C ASN A 10 -31.51 1.38 -32.84
N PHE A 11 -31.59 0.42 -31.92
CA PHE A 11 -32.13 -0.92 -32.19
C PHE A 11 -32.94 -1.41 -30.97
N THR A 12 -33.75 -2.44 -31.14
CA THR A 12 -34.62 -2.96 -30.09
C THR A 12 -34.25 -4.39 -29.70
N VAL A 13 -34.40 -4.69 -28.42
CA VAL A 13 -34.26 -6.04 -27.84
C VAL A 13 -35.53 -6.34 -27.04
N ASN A 14 -36.37 -7.21 -27.53
CA ASN A 14 -37.69 -7.53 -26.94
C ASN A 14 -38.50 -6.26 -26.58
N GLY A 15 -38.56 -5.28 -27.51
CA GLY A 15 -39.28 -4.01 -27.30
C GLY A 15 -38.55 -2.95 -26.50
N GLN A 16 -37.42 -3.26 -25.88
CA GLN A 16 -36.57 -2.27 -25.21
C GLN A 16 -35.63 -1.62 -26.24
N THR A 17 -35.68 -0.30 -26.38
CA THR A 17 -34.80 0.43 -27.28
C THR A 17 -33.43 0.61 -26.68
N ILE A 18 -32.40 0.19 -27.39
CA ILE A 18 -31.00 0.53 -27.15
C ILE A 18 -30.65 1.69 -28.06
N THR A 19 -30.33 2.82 -27.44
CA THR A 19 -30.12 4.07 -28.17
C THR A 19 -28.72 4.15 -28.79
N LYS A 20 -28.57 4.98 -29.81
CA LYS A 20 -27.28 5.37 -30.35
C LYS A 20 -26.36 5.93 -29.25
N ALA A 21 -26.89 6.74 -28.35
CA ALA A 21 -26.12 7.34 -27.26
C ALA A 21 -25.48 6.28 -26.35
N GLN A 22 -26.18 5.22 -25.99
CA GLN A 22 -25.65 4.11 -25.21
C GLN A 22 -24.51 3.36 -25.94
N GLN A 23 -24.68 3.18 -27.25
CA GLN A 23 -23.62 2.57 -28.07
C GLN A 23 -22.37 3.43 -28.14
N GLU A 24 -22.53 4.72 -28.41
CA GLU A 24 -21.42 5.69 -28.48
C GLU A 24 -20.70 5.83 -27.13
N GLU A 25 -21.42 5.79 -26.01
CA GLU A 25 -20.84 5.80 -24.67
C GLU A 25 -19.93 4.61 -24.43
N LEU A 26 -20.41 3.41 -24.76
CA LEU A 26 -19.60 2.20 -24.59
C LEU A 26 -18.41 2.15 -25.57
N ILE A 27 -18.58 2.59 -26.82
CA ILE A 27 -17.48 2.77 -27.78
C ILE A 27 -16.42 3.72 -27.21
N ARG A 28 -16.84 4.84 -26.61
CA ARG A 28 -15.94 5.82 -25.99
C ARG A 28 -15.12 5.20 -24.86
N VAL A 29 -15.71 4.33 -24.03
CA VAL A 29 -14.98 3.61 -22.99
C VAL A 29 -13.86 2.74 -23.58
N TYR A 30 -14.11 2.05 -24.68
CA TYR A 30 -13.08 1.23 -25.33
C TYR A 30 -12.00 2.08 -26.01
N THR A 31 -12.39 3.15 -26.72
CA THR A 31 -11.43 4.00 -27.42
C THR A 31 -10.56 4.83 -26.45
N SER A 32 -11.07 5.24 -25.29
CA SER A 32 -10.27 5.90 -24.25
C SER A 32 -9.20 5.00 -23.65
N ARG A 33 -9.35 3.67 -23.80
CA ARG A 33 -8.36 2.67 -23.38
C ARG A 33 -7.39 2.25 -24.50
N GLY A 34 -7.40 3.00 -25.62
CA GLY A 34 -6.49 2.79 -26.74
C GLY A 34 -6.98 1.81 -27.82
N GLN A 35 -8.23 1.32 -27.73
CA GLN A 35 -8.79 0.54 -28.84
C GLN A 35 -9.19 1.45 -30.00
N GLU A 36 -8.87 1.02 -31.23
CA GLU A 36 -9.29 1.73 -32.43
C GLU A 36 -10.79 1.48 -32.71
N ARG A 37 -11.50 2.51 -33.14
CA ARG A 37 -12.90 2.39 -33.55
C ARG A 37 -12.95 1.67 -34.88
N THR A 38 -13.43 0.44 -34.89
CA THR A 38 -13.58 -0.42 -36.06
C THR A 38 -15.02 -0.94 -36.17
N PRO A 39 -15.46 -1.42 -37.35
CA PRO A 39 -16.76 -2.09 -37.49
C PRO A 39 -16.90 -3.30 -36.58
N GLN A 40 -15.80 -3.99 -36.28
CA GLN A 40 -15.76 -5.12 -35.35
C GLN A 40 -16.04 -4.67 -33.93
N LEU A 41 -15.46 -3.55 -33.47
CA LEU A 41 -15.75 -2.97 -32.15
C LEU A 41 -17.23 -2.54 -32.04
N GLU A 42 -17.77 -1.90 -33.07
CA GLU A 42 -19.20 -1.51 -33.10
C GLU A 42 -20.13 -2.73 -33.00
N THR A 43 -19.80 -3.80 -33.71
CA THR A 43 -20.52 -5.07 -33.63
C THR A 43 -20.42 -5.69 -32.23
N GLN A 44 -19.22 -5.71 -31.65
CA GLN A 44 -18.98 -6.20 -30.32
C GLN A 44 -19.79 -5.41 -29.28
N VAL A 45 -19.79 -4.10 -29.34
CA VAL A 45 -20.59 -3.21 -28.47
C VAL A 45 -22.07 -3.52 -28.59
N ARG A 46 -22.58 -3.69 -29.81
CA ARG A 46 -23.97 -4.05 -30.04
C ARG A 46 -24.34 -5.39 -29.39
N HIS A 47 -23.47 -6.41 -29.52
CA HIS A 47 -23.67 -7.72 -28.86
C HIS A 47 -23.67 -7.60 -27.34
N LEU A 48 -22.74 -6.82 -26.76
CA LEU A 48 -22.69 -6.59 -25.31
C LEU A 48 -23.98 -5.92 -24.78
N LEU A 49 -24.41 -4.85 -25.43
CA LEU A 49 -25.65 -4.16 -25.04
C LEU A 49 -26.90 -5.04 -25.20
N THR A 50 -26.93 -5.88 -26.23
CA THR A 50 -28.01 -6.87 -26.43
C THR A 50 -28.03 -7.88 -25.27
N ARG A 51 -26.87 -8.47 -24.94
CA ARG A 51 -26.73 -9.40 -23.81
C ARG A 51 -27.17 -8.76 -22.51
N ASP A 52 -26.70 -7.55 -22.23
CA ASP A 52 -26.98 -6.85 -20.99
C ASP A 52 -28.49 -6.50 -20.87
N ALA A 53 -29.13 -6.10 -21.98
CA ALA A 53 -30.56 -5.91 -22.02
C ALA A 53 -31.35 -7.18 -21.71
N LEU A 54 -30.96 -8.32 -22.30
CA LEU A 54 -31.61 -9.61 -22.03
C LEU A 54 -31.46 -10.05 -20.58
N LEU A 55 -30.26 -9.95 -20.01
CA LEU A 55 -29.99 -10.29 -18.61
C LEU A 55 -30.77 -9.41 -17.64
N LEU A 56 -30.86 -8.10 -17.90
CA LEU A 56 -31.65 -7.17 -17.10
C LEU A 56 -33.16 -7.44 -17.21
N GLN A 57 -33.66 -7.86 -18.37
CA GLN A 57 -35.06 -8.27 -18.52
C GLN A 57 -35.35 -9.53 -17.68
N GLU A 58 -34.47 -10.53 -17.68
CA GLU A 58 -34.63 -11.72 -16.84
C GLU A 58 -34.54 -11.38 -15.35
N ALA A 59 -33.59 -10.51 -14.96
CA ALA A 59 -33.50 -10.05 -13.58
C ALA A 59 -34.78 -9.34 -13.09
N ARG A 60 -35.42 -8.53 -13.96
CA ARG A 60 -36.72 -7.89 -13.64
C ARG A 60 -37.83 -8.91 -13.52
N LYS A 61 -37.95 -9.88 -14.43
CA LYS A 61 -38.95 -10.97 -14.35
C LYS A 61 -38.80 -11.78 -13.06
N ALA A 62 -37.57 -12.09 -12.68
CA ALA A 62 -37.25 -12.82 -11.46
C ALA A 62 -37.26 -11.96 -10.19
N LYS A 63 -37.59 -10.67 -10.29
CA LYS A 63 -37.63 -9.70 -9.18
C LYS A 63 -36.34 -9.69 -8.35
N ILE A 64 -35.18 -9.87 -9.01
CA ILE A 64 -33.89 -9.97 -8.34
C ILE A 64 -33.60 -8.73 -7.48
N SER A 65 -34.02 -7.53 -7.93
CA SER A 65 -33.86 -6.29 -7.19
C SER A 65 -34.68 -6.20 -5.88
N GLU A 66 -35.71 -7.04 -5.72
CA GLU A 66 -36.53 -7.04 -4.50
C GLU A 66 -35.97 -7.99 -3.40
N ARG A 67 -34.93 -8.75 -3.70
CA ARG A 67 -34.28 -9.64 -2.74
C ARG A 67 -33.50 -8.85 -1.69
N ASP A 68 -33.61 -9.21 -0.43
CA ASP A 68 -32.93 -8.52 0.69
C ASP A 68 -31.42 -8.49 0.56
N ASP A 69 -30.79 -9.55 0.06
CA ASP A 69 -29.35 -9.60 -0.16
C ASP A 69 -28.92 -8.62 -1.27
N VAL A 70 -29.71 -8.51 -2.34
CA VAL A 70 -29.46 -7.59 -3.45
C VAL A 70 -29.70 -6.13 -3.03
N GLN A 71 -30.76 -5.87 -2.26
CA GLN A 71 -31.03 -4.53 -1.71
C GLN A 71 -29.85 -4.05 -0.85
N ARG A 72 -29.34 -4.88 0.07
CA ARG A 72 -28.15 -4.53 0.86
C ARG A 72 -26.92 -4.24 -0.01
N MET A 73 -26.72 -4.97 -1.11
CA MET A 73 -25.63 -4.72 -2.05
C MET A 73 -25.79 -3.37 -2.78
N ILE A 74 -27.03 -3.06 -3.21
CA ILE A 74 -27.35 -1.78 -3.87
C ILE A 74 -27.13 -0.62 -2.91
N ASP A 75 -27.61 -0.72 -1.66
CA ASP A 75 -27.45 0.31 -0.64
C ASP A 75 -25.97 0.57 -0.32
N ASN A 76 -25.19 -0.50 -0.17
CA ASN A 76 -23.74 -0.38 0.05
C ASN A 76 -23.02 0.25 -1.15
N ALA A 77 -23.37 -0.15 -2.37
CA ALA A 77 -22.80 0.42 -3.57
C ALA A 77 -23.16 1.91 -3.69
N THR A 78 -24.42 2.26 -3.46
CA THR A 78 -24.90 3.64 -3.45
C THR A 78 -24.17 4.50 -2.43
N LYS A 79 -24.06 4.01 -1.19
CA LYS A 79 -23.32 4.69 -0.12
C LYS A 79 -21.85 4.94 -0.52
N ASN A 80 -21.18 3.95 -1.06
CA ASN A 80 -19.78 4.09 -1.49
C ASN A 80 -19.63 5.11 -2.62
N ILE A 81 -20.51 5.09 -3.61
CA ILE A 81 -20.52 6.05 -4.71
C ILE A 81 -20.72 7.48 -4.17
N LEU A 82 -21.72 7.70 -3.32
CA LEU A 82 -22.01 9.01 -2.75
C LEU A 82 -20.83 9.53 -1.91
N MET A 83 -20.25 8.69 -1.06
CA MET A 83 -19.09 9.08 -0.23
C MET A 83 -17.88 9.42 -1.08
N SER A 84 -17.54 8.59 -2.05
CA SER A 84 -16.39 8.86 -2.94
C SER A 84 -16.59 10.12 -3.79
N THR A 85 -17.82 10.35 -4.27
CA THR A 85 -18.13 11.56 -5.05
C THR A 85 -17.97 12.82 -4.20
N VAL A 86 -18.50 12.84 -2.98
CA VAL A 86 -18.34 13.99 -2.07
C VAL A 86 -16.85 14.28 -1.79
N ILE A 87 -16.06 13.23 -1.55
CA ILE A 87 -14.61 13.38 -1.32
C ILE A 87 -13.92 13.95 -2.58
N ASN A 88 -14.22 13.38 -3.74
CA ASN A 88 -13.62 13.82 -5.00
C ASN A 88 -13.99 15.28 -5.35
N ASP A 89 -15.26 15.67 -5.14
CA ASP A 89 -15.72 17.04 -5.35
C ASP A 89 -15.04 18.02 -4.40
N TRP A 90 -14.84 17.59 -3.15
CA TRP A 90 -14.11 18.40 -2.16
C TRP A 90 -12.65 18.57 -2.55
N LEU A 91 -11.96 17.48 -2.93
CA LEU A 91 -10.56 17.52 -3.39
C LEU A 91 -10.39 18.38 -4.63
N ALA A 92 -11.33 18.31 -5.58
CA ALA A 92 -11.29 19.15 -6.77
C ALA A 92 -11.40 20.64 -6.45
N LYS A 93 -12.19 21.00 -5.42
CA LYS A 93 -12.35 22.39 -4.95
C LYS A 93 -11.21 22.84 -4.01
N ASN A 94 -10.51 21.89 -3.39
CA ASN A 94 -9.44 22.14 -2.43
C ASN A 94 -8.16 21.41 -2.86
N PRO A 95 -7.55 21.79 -3.98
CA PRO A 95 -6.31 21.15 -4.41
C PRO A 95 -5.21 21.39 -3.39
N VAL A 96 -4.40 20.36 -3.16
CA VAL A 96 -3.23 20.46 -2.28
C VAL A 96 -2.27 21.50 -2.84
N LYS A 97 -1.88 22.48 -2.01
CA LYS A 97 -0.97 23.54 -2.40
C LYS A 97 0.49 23.08 -2.26
N GLU A 98 1.32 23.51 -3.19
CA GLU A 98 2.75 23.15 -3.19
C GLU A 98 3.44 23.59 -1.89
N GLU A 99 3.04 24.76 -1.35
CA GLU A 99 3.57 25.27 -0.09
C GLU A 99 3.23 24.34 1.11
N GLU A 100 2.04 23.74 1.12
CA GLU A 100 1.63 22.80 2.17
C GLU A 100 2.43 21.50 2.08
N VAL A 101 2.66 21.00 0.86
CA VAL A 101 3.52 19.83 0.61
C VAL A 101 4.95 20.12 1.07
N LYS A 102 5.50 21.29 0.71
CA LYS A 102 6.86 21.68 1.11
C LYS A 102 6.99 21.83 2.62
N ALA A 103 6.03 22.49 3.27
CA ALA A 103 6.04 22.64 4.72
C ALA A 103 5.97 21.29 5.46
N LEU A 104 5.13 20.36 4.96
CA LEU A 104 5.03 19.01 5.50
C LEU A 104 6.33 18.24 5.28
N PHE A 105 6.90 18.32 4.08
CA PHE A 105 8.18 17.68 3.75
C PHE A 105 9.30 18.17 4.67
N GLU A 106 9.44 19.49 4.87
CA GLU A 106 10.46 20.07 5.76
C GLU A 106 10.25 19.63 7.23
N LYS A 107 9.01 19.53 7.68
CA LYS A 107 8.66 19.04 9.01
C LYS A 107 9.05 17.56 9.18
N GLU A 108 8.70 16.72 8.22
CA GLU A 108 9.04 15.30 8.25
C GLU A 108 10.55 15.08 8.08
N GLN A 109 11.23 15.86 7.24
CA GLN A 109 12.68 15.82 7.11
C GLN A 109 13.41 16.15 8.43
N LYS A 110 12.89 17.11 9.20
CA LYS A 110 13.42 17.40 10.55
C LYS A 110 13.19 16.25 11.51
N ARG A 111 12.05 15.59 11.42
CA ARG A 111 11.69 14.44 12.26
C ARG A 111 12.52 13.20 11.94
N TRP A 112 12.64 12.87 10.68
CA TRP A 112 13.34 11.66 10.22
C TRP A 112 14.85 11.84 10.08
N GLY A 113 15.35 13.07 9.91
CA GLY A 113 16.74 13.35 9.60
C GLY A 113 17.05 13.12 8.12
N LYS A 114 18.36 13.08 7.81
CA LYS A 114 18.87 12.94 6.44
C LYS A 114 19.54 11.59 6.16
N THR A 115 19.58 10.72 7.16
CA THR A 115 20.28 9.43 7.10
C THR A 115 19.38 8.33 7.60
N GLU A 116 19.54 7.15 7.05
CA GLU A 116 18.96 5.93 7.56
C GLU A 116 20.07 4.99 8.04
N VAL A 117 19.77 4.19 9.03
CA VAL A 117 20.65 3.17 9.59
C VAL A 117 19.97 1.81 9.54
N SER A 118 20.76 0.78 9.36
CA SER A 118 20.37 -0.60 9.62
C SER A 118 21.21 -1.12 10.78
N VAL A 119 20.58 -1.67 11.81
CA VAL A 119 21.24 -2.13 13.03
C VAL A 119 20.79 -3.53 13.39
N ARG A 120 21.64 -4.27 14.11
CA ARG A 120 21.23 -5.49 14.83
C ARG A 120 21.34 -5.26 16.31
N HIS A 121 20.42 -5.85 17.08
CA HIS A 121 20.53 -5.82 18.52
C HIS A 121 20.13 -7.13 19.17
N ILE A 122 20.62 -7.33 20.39
CA ILE A 122 20.23 -8.41 21.29
C ILE A 122 19.70 -7.76 22.55
N LEU A 123 18.43 -7.96 22.84
CA LEU A 123 17.77 -7.45 24.05
C LEU A 123 17.76 -8.52 25.14
N VAL A 124 18.22 -8.17 26.33
CA VAL A 124 18.19 -9.04 27.52
C VAL A 124 17.77 -8.24 28.76
N GLU A 125 17.40 -8.96 29.82
CA GLU A 125 16.85 -8.33 31.03
C GLU A 125 17.92 -7.71 31.94
N ASP A 126 19.12 -8.29 31.97
CA ASP A 126 20.17 -7.89 32.90
C ASP A 126 21.49 -7.56 32.23
N GLU A 127 22.28 -6.71 32.91
CA GLU A 127 23.54 -6.19 32.42
C GLU A 127 24.62 -7.27 32.28
N LYS A 128 24.64 -8.25 33.18
CA LYS A 128 25.65 -9.33 33.21
C LYS A 128 25.51 -10.16 31.93
N THR A 129 24.30 -10.61 31.64
CA THR A 129 24.00 -11.35 30.40
C THR A 129 24.38 -10.54 29.17
N ALA A 130 24.05 -9.24 29.13
CA ALA A 130 24.43 -8.37 28.02
C ALA A 130 25.95 -8.27 27.83
N LYS A 131 26.71 -8.14 28.90
CA LYS A 131 28.19 -8.11 28.89
C LYS A 131 28.78 -9.44 28.37
N ASP A 132 28.23 -10.58 28.83
CA ASP A 132 28.65 -11.90 28.39
C ASP A 132 28.39 -12.13 26.90
N LEU A 133 27.20 -11.71 26.39
CA LEU A 133 26.87 -11.80 24.98
C LEU A 133 27.71 -10.85 24.14
N LEU A 134 27.96 -9.61 24.63
CA LEU A 134 28.87 -8.67 23.96
C LEU A 134 30.27 -9.26 23.81
N ALA A 135 30.81 -9.90 24.87
CA ALA A 135 32.10 -10.53 24.81
C ALA A 135 32.13 -11.69 23.77
N ARG A 136 31.06 -12.46 23.67
CA ARG A 136 30.94 -13.56 22.69
C ARG A 136 30.94 -13.03 21.25
N VAL A 137 30.10 -12.00 20.93
CA VAL A 137 30.04 -11.44 19.58
C VAL A 137 31.35 -10.73 19.19
N ARG A 138 32.03 -10.07 20.13
CA ARG A 138 33.32 -9.42 19.88
C ARG A 138 34.47 -10.39 19.66
N LYS A 139 34.39 -11.60 20.18
CA LYS A 139 35.36 -12.70 19.91
C LYS A 139 35.10 -13.43 18.59
N GLY A 140 34.20 -12.91 17.74
CA GLY A 140 33.88 -13.50 16.45
C GLY A 140 32.67 -14.42 16.43
N GLY A 141 31.88 -14.45 17.51
CA GLY A 141 30.61 -15.18 17.53
C GLY A 141 29.62 -14.63 16.52
N ASP A 142 28.87 -15.50 15.89
CA ASP A 142 27.81 -15.14 14.94
C ASP A 142 26.70 -14.36 15.65
N PHE A 143 26.60 -13.06 15.33
CA PHE A 143 25.65 -12.17 15.96
C PHE A 143 24.19 -12.58 15.70
N ASP A 144 23.87 -12.97 14.45
CA ASP A 144 22.52 -13.42 14.07
C ASP A 144 22.09 -14.62 14.91
N ARG A 145 22.91 -15.65 14.96
CA ARG A 145 22.62 -16.85 15.75
C ARG A 145 22.47 -16.53 17.23
N ILE A 146 23.39 -15.74 17.79
CA ILE A 146 23.36 -15.38 19.22
C ILE A 146 22.09 -14.56 19.54
N ALA A 147 21.67 -13.67 18.63
CA ALA A 147 20.43 -12.92 18.79
C ALA A 147 19.20 -13.84 18.77
N ARG A 148 19.13 -14.78 17.85
CA ARG A 148 18.02 -15.78 17.77
C ARG A 148 17.89 -16.60 19.04
N GLU A 149 19.01 -17.01 19.59
CA GLU A 149 19.06 -17.90 20.75
C GLU A 149 18.78 -17.18 22.09
N ASN A 150 19.19 -15.91 22.22
CA ASN A 150 19.27 -15.26 23.53
C ASN A 150 18.41 -13.98 23.66
N SER A 151 18.00 -13.35 22.53
CA SER A 151 17.26 -12.09 22.62
C SER A 151 15.86 -12.30 23.20
N LYS A 152 15.43 -11.36 24.04
CA LYS A 152 14.07 -11.26 24.61
C LYS A 152 13.16 -10.35 23.80
N ASP A 153 13.62 -9.90 22.65
CA ASP A 153 12.82 -9.09 21.73
C ASP A 153 11.67 -9.89 21.10
N THR A 154 10.83 -9.25 20.30
CA THR A 154 9.71 -9.90 19.61
C THR A 154 10.16 -11.14 18.84
N ALA A 155 9.25 -12.10 18.66
CA ALA A 155 9.54 -13.33 17.91
C ALA A 155 10.00 -13.01 16.48
N GLN A 156 9.44 -11.97 15.87
CA GLN A 156 9.81 -11.51 14.53
C GLN A 156 11.26 -11.00 14.50
N ASN A 157 11.64 -10.10 15.40
CA ASN A 157 13.01 -9.56 15.45
C ASN A 157 14.03 -10.64 15.75
N ARG A 158 13.72 -11.57 16.66
CA ARG A 158 14.56 -12.75 16.92
C ARG A 158 14.74 -13.61 15.67
N ALA A 159 13.66 -13.89 14.95
CA ALA A 159 13.71 -14.68 13.72
C ALA A 159 14.56 -14.02 12.62
N MET A 160 14.74 -12.70 12.67
CA MET A 160 15.61 -11.93 11.79
C MET A 160 17.04 -11.74 12.37
N GLY A 161 17.39 -12.44 13.47
CA GLY A 161 18.69 -12.29 14.12
C GLY A 161 18.90 -10.91 14.73
N GLY A 162 17.84 -10.30 15.23
CA GLY A 162 17.85 -8.96 15.84
C GLY A 162 18.00 -7.82 14.84
N LEU A 163 17.78 -8.05 13.54
CA LEU A 163 17.87 -7.01 12.52
C LEU A 163 16.69 -6.04 12.62
N ILE A 164 17.04 -4.76 12.71
CA ILE A 164 16.15 -3.62 12.43
C ILE A 164 16.62 -3.04 11.11
N ASP A 165 15.76 -3.16 10.12
CA ASP A 165 16.05 -2.72 8.76
C ASP A 165 16.10 -1.19 8.67
N TRP A 166 16.38 -0.66 7.49
CA TRP A 166 16.63 0.75 7.25
C TRP A 166 15.57 1.65 7.88
N THR A 167 15.99 2.47 8.83
CA THR A 167 15.14 3.44 9.51
C THR A 167 15.95 4.65 9.98
N SER A 168 15.27 5.74 10.30
CA SER A 168 15.92 6.93 10.85
C SER A 168 16.50 6.67 12.25
N PRO A 169 17.72 7.15 12.54
CA PRO A 169 18.26 7.16 13.92
C PRO A 169 17.33 7.84 14.93
N ASN A 170 16.55 8.82 14.49
CA ASN A 170 15.63 9.58 15.33
C ASN A 170 14.39 8.77 15.80
N MET A 171 14.20 7.56 15.28
CA MET A 171 13.12 6.64 15.70
C MET A 171 13.49 5.80 16.91
N PHE A 172 14.76 5.80 17.32
CA PHE A 172 15.23 5.08 18.49
C PHE A 172 15.23 5.97 19.74
N ASP A 173 15.19 5.34 20.91
CA ASP A 173 15.50 6.02 22.16
C ASP A 173 16.90 6.64 22.06
N LYS A 174 17.07 7.79 22.70
CA LYS A 174 18.32 8.56 22.64
C LYS A 174 19.54 7.72 23.00
N GLU A 175 19.46 6.95 24.07
CA GLU A 175 20.52 6.08 24.56
C GLU A 175 20.87 4.99 23.54
N PHE A 176 19.86 4.45 22.86
CA PHE A 176 20.07 3.44 21.81
C PHE A 176 20.72 4.08 20.57
N ALA A 177 20.23 5.23 20.10
CA ALA A 177 20.80 5.96 18.97
C ALA A 177 22.27 6.39 19.21
N GLU A 178 22.58 6.89 20.39
CA GLU A 178 23.95 7.26 20.77
C GLU A 178 24.93 6.07 20.74
N SER A 179 24.45 4.84 20.90
CA SER A 179 25.28 3.64 20.95
C SER A 179 25.98 3.31 19.64
N PHE A 180 25.39 3.69 18.52
CA PHE A 180 25.93 3.39 17.19
C PHE A 180 26.33 4.65 16.39
N LYS A 181 26.16 5.85 16.95
CA LYS A 181 26.42 7.15 16.29
C LYS A 181 27.83 7.25 15.70
N ASP A 182 28.82 6.78 16.43
CA ASP A 182 30.24 6.85 16.02
C ASP A 182 30.78 5.54 15.46
N LEU A 183 29.90 4.55 15.22
CA LEU A 183 30.29 3.27 14.66
C LEU A 183 30.37 3.37 13.11
N LYS A 184 31.26 2.56 12.56
CA LYS A 184 31.28 2.26 11.12
C LYS A 184 30.44 0.98 10.87
N PRO A 185 29.88 0.83 9.65
CA PRO A 185 29.20 -0.41 9.28
C PRO A 185 30.02 -1.65 9.62
N GLY A 186 29.39 -2.65 10.22
CA GLY A 186 30.00 -3.87 10.73
C GLY A 186 30.52 -3.80 12.16
N GLN A 187 30.62 -2.63 12.77
CA GLN A 187 31.13 -2.47 14.13
C GLN A 187 30.06 -2.72 15.20
N ILE A 188 30.50 -3.24 16.34
CA ILE A 188 29.69 -3.51 17.51
C ILE A 188 29.98 -2.46 18.59
N ALA A 189 28.92 -1.98 19.26
CA ALA A 189 29.05 -1.01 20.36
C ALA A 189 30.01 -1.51 21.45
N LYS A 190 30.76 -0.55 22.04
CA LYS A 190 31.81 -0.90 23.01
C LYS A 190 31.29 -1.46 24.32
N LYS A 191 30.07 -1.10 24.71
CA LYS A 191 29.40 -1.51 25.95
C LYS A 191 27.92 -1.78 25.67
N PRO A 192 27.26 -2.62 26.48
CA PRO A 192 25.81 -2.73 26.42
C PRO A 192 25.13 -1.42 26.82
N ILE A 193 23.93 -1.21 26.31
CA ILE A 193 23.17 0.00 26.57
C ILE A 193 21.87 -0.38 27.28
N LYS A 194 21.47 0.44 28.25
CA LYS A 194 20.21 0.30 28.97
C LYS A 194 19.16 1.20 28.35
N THR A 195 17.98 0.65 28.07
CA THR A 195 16.74 1.37 27.74
C THR A 195 15.64 0.97 28.71
N GLN A 196 14.44 1.48 28.51
CA GLN A 196 13.26 1.05 29.29
C GLN A 196 12.91 -0.43 29.05
N LEU A 197 13.27 -1.00 27.88
CA LEU A 197 12.99 -2.38 27.52
C LEU A 197 13.99 -3.39 28.14
N GLY A 198 15.16 -2.93 28.54
CA GLY A 198 16.22 -3.79 29.08
C GLY A 198 17.61 -3.38 28.61
N TRP A 199 18.50 -4.35 28.50
CA TRP A 199 19.88 -4.15 28.08
C TRP A 199 20.08 -4.64 26.64
N HIS A 200 20.77 -3.83 25.84
CA HIS A 200 21.00 -4.10 24.42
C HIS A 200 22.48 -4.25 24.10
N VAL A 201 22.81 -5.26 23.31
CA VAL A 201 24.07 -5.35 22.56
C VAL A 201 23.75 -4.91 21.13
N VAL A 202 24.46 -3.91 20.61
CA VAL A 202 24.10 -3.27 19.33
C VAL A 202 25.26 -3.38 18.34
N LYS A 203 24.94 -3.68 17.09
CA LYS A 203 25.83 -3.70 15.93
C LYS A 203 25.24 -2.80 14.84
N LEU A 204 26.06 -1.92 14.28
CA LEU A 204 25.68 -1.15 13.09
C LEU A 204 25.93 -1.99 11.84
N GLU A 205 24.90 -2.25 11.05
CA GLU A 205 25.01 -2.96 9.77
C GLU A 205 25.27 -2.02 8.60
N GLY A 206 24.63 -0.85 8.58
CA GLY A 206 24.78 0.11 7.49
C GLY A 206 24.28 1.51 7.82
N VAL A 207 24.73 2.47 7.03
CA VAL A 207 24.27 3.87 7.01
C VAL A 207 24.10 4.28 5.55
N ARG A 208 22.99 4.94 5.22
CA ARG A 208 22.74 5.53 3.90
C ARG A 208 22.04 6.87 3.99
#